data_9b1b7a2286edf971c2ae33a9df17da0e
#
_entry.id   9b1b7a2286edf971c2ae33a9df17da0e
#
_cell.length_a   1.000
_cell.length_b   1.000
_cell.length_c   1.000
_cell.angle_alpha   90.00
_cell.angle_beta   90.00
_cell.angle_gamma   90.00
#
_symmetry.space_group_name_H-M   'P 1'
#
loop_
_entity.id
_entity.type
_entity.pdbx_description
1 polymer ?
#
loop_
_entity_poly.entity_id
_entity_poly.type
_entity_poly.pdbx_seq_one_letter_code
_entity_poly.pdbx_strand_id
1 'polypeptide(L)'
;QLTELAKTYKAKGLAWLKVTDDGVQGPIAKFFTEEQLEKLLSAMNAHSQDLLLFVGDVKYEVVCDSLAAIRNYLGKELKLYDPNTFDFLWVVDFPMFEYDDETQRYYAKHHPFTKPKDEDLDKLETDPEHCLADAYDIVLNGYELGGGSQRIYDQSVQERAFKALGFTQEQIDAQFGWFVELSLIHISEPT
;
A
#
# COMPACT_ATOMS: atom_id res chain seq x y z
N GLN A 1 -7.59 -16.41 18.20
CA GLN A 1 -6.25 -16.36 17.62
C GLN A 1 -6.19 -15.40 16.44
N LEU A 2 -6.99 -15.58 15.36
CA LEU A 2 -6.98 -14.66 14.19
C LEU A 2 -7.38 -13.24 14.56
N THR A 3 -8.35 -13.06 15.47
CA THR A 3 -8.73 -11.72 15.95
C THR A 3 -7.60 -11.03 16.68
N GLU A 4 -6.84 -11.75 17.49
CA GLU A 4 -5.69 -11.17 18.19
C GLU A 4 -4.55 -10.84 17.19
N LEU A 5 -4.38 -11.67 16.16
CA LEU A 5 -3.44 -11.37 15.08
C LEU A 5 -3.83 -10.07 14.36
N ALA A 6 -5.11 -9.90 13.99
CA ALA A 6 -5.59 -8.66 13.38
C ALA A 6 -5.35 -7.43 14.28
N LYS A 7 -5.59 -7.55 15.58
CA LYS A 7 -5.34 -6.46 16.54
C LYS A 7 -3.87 -6.06 16.66
N THR A 8 -2.93 -6.99 16.44
CA THR A 8 -1.49 -6.68 16.41
C THR A 8 -1.19 -5.65 15.31
N TYR A 9 -1.98 -5.65 14.24
CA TYR A 9 -1.89 -4.69 13.14
C TYR A 9 -2.90 -3.53 13.28
N LYS A 10 -3.30 -3.20 14.50
CA LYS A 10 -4.17 -2.08 14.88
C LYS A 10 -5.64 -2.21 14.47
N ALA A 11 -6.07 -3.35 13.90
CA ALA A 11 -7.49 -3.56 13.62
C ALA A 11 -8.30 -3.61 14.92
N LYS A 12 -9.49 -3.00 14.94
CA LYS A 12 -10.39 -3.01 16.10
C LYS A 12 -11.01 -4.38 16.37
N GLY A 13 -11.04 -5.24 15.36
CA GLY A 13 -11.57 -6.59 15.43
C GLY A 13 -11.53 -7.31 14.11
N LEU A 14 -11.99 -8.57 14.13
CA LEU A 14 -12.14 -9.42 12.96
C LEU A 14 -13.58 -9.92 12.93
N ALA A 15 -14.33 -9.53 11.92
CA ALA A 15 -15.66 -10.06 11.67
C ALA A 15 -15.57 -11.30 10.78
N TRP A 16 -16.54 -12.19 10.91
CA TRP A 16 -16.55 -13.42 10.12
C TRP A 16 -17.96 -13.91 9.80
N LEU A 17 -18.05 -14.62 8.70
CA LEU A 17 -19.24 -15.40 8.28
C LEU A 17 -18.78 -16.79 7.87
N LYS A 18 -19.52 -17.81 8.34
CA LYS A 18 -19.35 -19.20 7.91
C LYS A 18 -20.48 -19.57 6.97
N VAL A 19 -20.14 -20.05 5.79
CA VAL A 19 -21.11 -20.57 4.83
C VAL A 19 -21.36 -22.04 5.14
N THR A 20 -22.61 -22.43 5.29
CA THR A 20 -23.01 -23.81 5.56
C THR A 20 -24.10 -24.24 4.57
N ASP A 21 -24.41 -25.54 4.51
CA ASP A 21 -25.47 -26.03 3.63
C ASP A 21 -26.86 -25.49 4.02
N ASP A 22 -27.02 -25.10 5.29
CA ASP A 22 -28.26 -24.53 5.84
C ASP A 22 -28.32 -22.99 5.78
N GLY A 23 -27.29 -22.34 5.23
CA GLY A 23 -27.18 -20.88 5.10
C GLY A 23 -25.92 -20.28 5.72
N VAL A 24 -25.96 -18.98 5.97
CA VAL A 24 -24.79 -18.21 6.47
C VAL A 24 -24.92 -17.98 7.97
N GLN A 25 -23.88 -18.32 8.71
CA GLN A 25 -23.79 -18.16 10.18
C GLN A 25 -22.65 -17.20 10.53
N GLY A 26 -22.83 -16.45 11.60
CA GLY A 26 -21.77 -15.58 12.13
C GLY A 26 -22.31 -14.36 12.87
N PRO A 27 -21.45 -13.67 13.63
CA PRO A 27 -21.89 -12.55 14.48
C PRO A 27 -22.44 -11.37 13.67
N ILE A 28 -22.02 -11.22 12.43
CA ILE A 28 -22.46 -10.14 11.55
C ILE A 28 -23.60 -10.54 10.60
N ALA A 29 -23.97 -11.82 10.50
CA ALA A 29 -25.02 -12.30 9.59
C ALA A 29 -26.36 -11.56 9.80
N LYS A 30 -26.71 -11.26 11.06
CA LYS A 30 -27.93 -10.57 11.44
C LYS A 30 -28.08 -9.14 10.92
N PHE A 31 -26.99 -8.53 10.41
CA PHE A 31 -27.01 -7.17 9.86
C PHE A 31 -27.27 -7.12 8.35
N PHE A 32 -27.37 -8.28 7.70
CA PHE A 32 -27.59 -8.40 6.26
C PHE A 32 -28.98 -8.99 5.98
N THR A 33 -29.59 -8.54 4.90
CA THR A 33 -30.75 -9.22 4.30
C THR A 33 -30.28 -10.44 3.51
N GLU A 34 -31.20 -11.36 3.18
CA GLU A 34 -30.89 -12.53 2.34
C GLU A 34 -30.30 -12.10 0.98
N GLU A 35 -30.89 -11.10 0.34
CA GLU A 35 -30.39 -10.55 -0.94
C GLU A 35 -28.96 -10.00 -0.83
N GLN A 36 -28.64 -9.34 0.30
CA GLN A 36 -27.29 -8.81 0.54
C GLN A 36 -26.29 -9.93 0.76
N LEU A 37 -26.68 -10.99 1.50
CA LEU A 37 -25.82 -12.16 1.69
C LEU A 37 -25.57 -12.90 0.38
N GLU A 38 -26.58 -13.10 -0.47
CA GLU A 38 -26.41 -13.70 -1.80
C GLU A 38 -25.43 -12.91 -2.67
N LYS A 39 -25.56 -11.59 -2.71
CA LYS A 39 -24.63 -10.73 -3.43
C LYS A 39 -23.20 -10.81 -2.89
N LEU A 40 -23.06 -10.85 -1.56
CA LEU A 40 -21.76 -10.98 -0.91
C LEU A 40 -21.09 -12.32 -1.23
N LEU A 41 -21.84 -13.43 -1.09
CA LEU A 41 -21.34 -14.76 -1.40
C LEU A 41 -20.93 -14.88 -2.88
N SER A 42 -21.75 -14.34 -3.77
CA SER A 42 -21.43 -14.31 -5.21
C SER A 42 -20.17 -13.50 -5.50
N ALA A 43 -20.04 -12.31 -4.91
CA ALA A 43 -18.87 -11.45 -5.11
C ALA A 43 -17.57 -12.09 -4.60
N MET A 44 -17.65 -12.88 -3.54
CA MET A 44 -16.51 -13.58 -2.96
C MET A 44 -16.31 -15.00 -3.52
N ASN A 45 -17.16 -15.44 -4.47
CA ASN A 45 -17.18 -16.81 -5.00
C ASN A 45 -17.17 -17.86 -3.88
N ALA A 46 -17.98 -17.61 -2.83
CA ALA A 46 -18.00 -18.41 -1.61
C ALA A 46 -18.91 -19.63 -1.75
N HIS A 47 -18.45 -20.77 -1.23
CA HIS A 47 -19.14 -22.05 -1.28
C HIS A 47 -19.45 -22.57 0.15
N SER A 48 -20.26 -23.62 0.24
CA SER A 48 -20.50 -24.30 1.52
C SER A 48 -19.18 -24.75 2.14
N GLN A 49 -19.05 -24.57 3.45
CA GLN A 49 -17.88 -24.80 4.31
C GLN A 49 -16.83 -23.68 4.30
N ASP A 50 -17.00 -22.65 3.51
CA ASP A 50 -16.07 -21.50 3.52
C ASP A 50 -16.24 -20.63 4.77
N LEU A 51 -15.12 -20.04 5.20
CA LEU A 51 -15.07 -19.03 6.25
C LEU A 51 -14.63 -17.70 5.63
N LEU A 52 -15.52 -16.73 5.65
CA LEU A 52 -15.28 -15.38 5.19
C LEU A 52 -14.81 -14.51 6.35
N LEU A 53 -13.71 -13.79 6.16
CA LEU A 53 -13.10 -12.92 7.18
C LEU A 53 -13.11 -11.48 6.69
N PHE A 54 -13.46 -10.54 7.57
CA PHE A 54 -13.60 -9.13 7.24
C PHE A 54 -12.90 -8.25 8.26
N VAL A 55 -12.15 -7.29 7.77
CA VAL A 55 -11.58 -6.20 8.55
C VAL A 55 -12.13 -4.88 8.01
N GLY A 56 -12.59 -4.01 8.88
CA GLY A 56 -13.04 -2.67 8.55
C GLY A 56 -12.32 -1.63 9.41
N ASP A 57 -11.71 -0.65 8.79
CA ASP A 57 -11.12 0.52 9.44
C ASP A 57 -11.19 1.72 8.50
N VAL A 58 -11.06 2.93 9.07
CA VAL A 58 -10.97 4.17 8.28
C VAL A 58 -9.60 4.29 7.60
N LYS A 59 -8.55 3.69 8.17
CA LYS A 59 -7.21 3.65 7.60
C LYS A 59 -7.06 2.41 6.72
N TYR A 60 -6.87 2.64 5.44
CA TYR A 60 -6.71 1.57 4.44
C TYR A 60 -5.53 0.63 4.77
N GLU A 61 -4.43 1.20 5.27
CA GLU A 61 -3.25 0.42 5.68
C GLU A 61 -3.57 -0.60 6.78
N VAL A 62 -4.36 -0.21 7.79
CA VAL A 62 -4.78 -1.14 8.87
C VAL A 62 -5.54 -2.32 8.31
N VAL A 63 -6.42 -2.09 7.33
CA VAL A 63 -7.18 -3.16 6.65
C VAL A 63 -6.25 -4.09 5.89
N CYS A 64 -5.37 -3.52 5.06
CA CYS A 64 -4.44 -4.29 4.23
C CYS A 64 -3.46 -5.11 5.07
N ASP A 65 -2.81 -4.50 6.06
CA ASP A 65 -1.83 -5.16 6.90
C ASP A 65 -2.44 -6.30 7.72
N SER A 66 -3.62 -6.06 8.29
CA SER A 66 -4.34 -7.07 9.07
C SER A 66 -4.73 -8.27 8.21
N LEU A 67 -5.29 -8.02 7.01
CA LEU A 67 -5.69 -9.09 6.10
C LEU A 67 -4.47 -9.83 5.51
N ALA A 68 -3.39 -9.12 5.19
CA ALA A 68 -2.14 -9.72 4.73
C ALA A 68 -1.54 -10.66 5.78
N ALA A 69 -1.50 -10.22 7.04
CA ALA A 69 -1.03 -11.05 8.16
C ALA A 69 -1.88 -12.30 8.34
N ILE A 70 -3.21 -12.18 8.29
CA ILE A 70 -4.14 -13.31 8.39
C ILE A 70 -3.95 -14.26 7.21
N ARG A 71 -3.85 -13.75 5.98
CA ARG A 71 -3.62 -14.55 4.77
C ARG A 71 -2.33 -15.35 4.87
N ASN A 72 -1.23 -14.72 5.26
CA ASN A 72 0.06 -15.36 5.40
C ASN A 72 0.06 -16.42 6.50
N TYR A 73 -0.56 -16.10 7.64
CA TYR A 73 -0.72 -17.04 8.74
C TYR A 73 -1.50 -18.30 8.31
N LEU A 74 -2.67 -18.12 7.69
CA LEU A 74 -3.50 -19.24 7.23
C LEU A 74 -2.84 -20.03 6.11
N GLY A 75 -2.18 -19.36 5.16
CA GLY A 75 -1.43 -20.02 4.10
C GLY A 75 -0.37 -20.97 4.63
N LYS A 76 0.34 -20.55 5.67
CA LYS A 76 1.37 -21.36 6.34
C LYS A 76 0.76 -22.49 7.17
N GLU A 77 -0.20 -22.21 8.03
CA GLU A 77 -0.83 -23.19 8.93
C GLU A 77 -1.55 -24.29 8.15
N LEU A 78 -2.26 -23.91 7.09
CA LEU A 78 -3.02 -24.82 6.24
C LEU A 78 -2.17 -25.44 5.11
N LYS A 79 -0.88 -25.07 5.00
CA LYS A 79 0.04 -25.56 3.97
C LYS A 79 -0.51 -25.39 2.56
N LEU A 80 -1.06 -24.19 2.26
CA LEU A 80 -1.71 -23.90 0.98
C LEU A 80 -0.75 -23.65 -0.18
N TYR A 81 0.55 -23.62 0.07
CA TYR A 81 1.58 -23.42 -0.94
C TYR A 81 2.74 -24.44 -0.77
N ASP A 82 3.38 -24.78 -1.87
CA ASP A 82 4.61 -25.59 -1.85
C ASP A 82 5.82 -24.66 -1.61
N PRO A 83 6.59 -24.84 -0.51
CA PRO A 83 7.75 -24.02 -0.22
C PRO A 83 8.90 -24.19 -1.22
N ASN A 84 8.84 -25.17 -2.12
CA ASN A 84 9.84 -25.39 -3.17
C ASN A 84 9.48 -24.72 -4.50
N THR A 85 8.34 -24.07 -4.60
CA THR A 85 7.98 -23.24 -5.76
C THR A 85 8.57 -21.84 -5.62
N PHE A 86 8.87 -21.20 -6.76
CA PHE A 86 9.43 -19.85 -6.82
C PHE A 86 8.53 -19.00 -7.68
N ASP A 87 7.67 -18.21 -6.99
CA ASP A 87 6.69 -17.33 -7.62
C ASP A 87 7.16 -15.88 -7.51
N PHE A 88 7.47 -15.29 -8.67
CA PHE A 88 7.88 -13.89 -8.77
C PHE A 88 6.71 -12.99 -9.10
N LEU A 89 6.73 -11.78 -8.54
CA LEU A 89 5.82 -10.72 -8.92
C LEU A 89 6.50 -9.35 -8.82
N TRP A 90 5.97 -8.38 -9.55
CA TRP A 90 6.31 -6.99 -9.41
C TRP A 90 5.27 -6.27 -8.56
N VAL A 91 5.74 -5.49 -7.60
CA VAL A 91 4.93 -4.50 -6.90
C VAL A 91 5.23 -3.15 -7.55
N VAL A 92 4.20 -2.46 -7.96
CA VAL A 92 4.27 -1.15 -8.64
C VAL A 92 3.22 -0.22 -8.06
N ASP A 93 3.18 1.01 -8.54
CA ASP A 93 2.17 2.00 -8.14
C ASP A 93 2.24 2.34 -6.64
N PHE A 94 3.46 2.48 -6.13
CA PHE A 94 3.67 2.91 -4.76
C PHE A 94 3.15 4.34 -4.53
N PRO A 95 2.54 4.64 -3.37
CA PRO A 95 2.32 6.02 -2.96
C PRO A 95 3.65 6.79 -2.92
N MET A 96 3.67 8.00 -3.45
CA MET A 96 4.86 8.84 -3.41
C MET A 96 5.10 9.39 -2.00
N PHE A 97 4.01 9.70 -1.30
CA PHE A 97 4.03 10.30 0.03
C PHE A 97 3.27 9.45 1.04
N GLU A 98 3.63 9.63 2.30
CA GLU A 98 2.94 9.11 3.46
C GLU A 98 2.62 10.27 4.41
N TYR A 99 1.37 10.39 4.83
CA TYR A 99 0.94 11.42 5.76
C TYR A 99 1.09 10.94 7.20
N ASP A 100 1.76 11.73 8.01
CA ASP A 100 1.89 11.49 9.44
C ASP A 100 0.91 12.38 10.22
N ASP A 101 -0.05 11.73 10.88
CA ASP A 101 -1.08 12.41 11.69
C ASP A 101 -0.48 13.14 12.91
N GLU A 102 0.68 12.70 13.44
CA GLU A 102 1.28 13.31 14.62
C GLU A 102 1.96 14.65 14.29
N THR A 103 2.70 14.65 13.20
CA THR A 103 3.42 15.85 12.73
C THR A 103 2.62 16.69 11.75
N GLN A 104 1.49 16.17 11.26
CA GLN A 104 0.64 16.77 10.23
C GLN A 104 1.42 17.16 8.96
N ARG A 105 2.30 16.26 8.52
CA ARG A 105 3.16 16.46 7.36
C ARG A 105 3.20 15.24 6.47
N TYR A 106 3.50 15.48 5.20
CA TYR A 106 3.87 14.43 4.26
C TYR A 106 5.36 14.10 4.37
N TYR A 107 5.68 12.83 4.29
CA TYR A 107 7.02 12.29 4.16
C TYR A 107 7.13 11.52 2.84
N ALA A 108 8.33 11.49 2.25
CA ALA A 108 8.55 10.65 1.09
C ALA A 108 8.49 9.18 1.49
N LYS A 109 7.66 8.36 0.82
CA LYS A 109 7.53 6.93 1.12
C LYS A 109 8.83 6.17 0.91
N HIS A 110 9.58 6.51 -0.14
CA HIS A 110 10.90 5.97 -0.45
C HIS A 110 11.98 7.01 -0.15
N HIS A 111 12.10 8.02 -1.00
CA HIS A 111 12.95 9.16 -0.73
C HIS A 111 12.56 10.39 -1.61
N PRO A 112 13.03 11.60 -1.25
CA PRO A 112 12.57 12.87 -1.87
C PRO A 112 12.88 13.05 -3.36
N PHE A 113 13.75 12.21 -3.93
CA PHE A 113 14.17 12.27 -5.33
C PHE A 113 13.48 11.24 -6.22
N THR A 114 12.54 10.47 -5.68
CA THR A 114 11.72 9.53 -6.45
C THR A 114 10.81 10.31 -7.38
N LYS A 115 10.77 9.90 -8.66
CA LYS A 115 9.94 10.53 -9.67
C LYS A 115 8.46 10.16 -9.42
N PRO A 116 7.54 11.15 -9.41
CA PRO A 116 6.11 10.87 -9.52
C PRO A 116 5.81 10.30 -10.92
N LYS A 117 4.73 9.55 -11.05
CA LYS A 117 4.22 9.17 -12.37
C LYS A 117 3.86 10.40 -13.19
N ASP A 118 4.06 10.34 -14.50
CA ASP A 118 3.83 11.50 -15.39
C ASP A 118 2.36 11.95 -15.35
N GLU A 119 1.42 11.02 -15.21
CA GLU A 119 -0.01 11.30 -15.07
C GLU A 119 -0.39 11.92 -13.72
N ASP A 120 0.48 11.85 -12.73
CA ASP A 120 0.22 12.31 -11.35
C ASP A 120 0.98 13.59 -11.00
N LEU A 121 1.69 14.19 -11.94
CA LEU A 121 2.45 15.42 -11.72
C LEU A 121 1.61 16.54 -11.09
N ASP A 122 0.37 16.71 -11.53
CA ASP A 122 -0.53 17.74 -11.00
C ASP A 122 -1.02 17.45 -9.56
N LYS A 123 -0.91 16.19 -9.12
CA LYS A 123 -1.30 15.78 -7.77
C LYS A 123 -0.27 16.19 -6.71
N LEU A 124 0.96 16.52 -7.10
CA LEU A 124 1.99 16.94 -6.15
C LEU A 124 1.52 18.06 -5.20
N GLU A 125 0.75 19.01 -5.71
CA GLU A 125 0.24 20.13 -4.91
C GLU A 125 -1.26 19.99 -4.57
N THR A 126 -2.03 19.32 -5.43
CA THR A 126 -3.49 19.28 -5.31
C THR A 126 -4.00 18.09 -4.52
N ASP A 127 -3.29 16.97 -4.58
CA ASP A 127 -3.70 15.71 -3.96
C ASP A 127 -2.50 14.78 -3.69
N PRO A 128 -1.56 15.18 -2.80
CA PRO A 128 -0.35 14.39 -2.52
C PRO A 128 -0.64 12.97 -2.02
N GLU A 129 -1.76 12.78 -1.34
CA GLU A 129 -2.18 11.47 -0.81
C GLU A 129 -2.38 10.43 -1.89
N HIS A 130 -2.83 10.83 -3.08
CA HIS A 130 -3.09 9.95 -4.22
C HIS A 130 -2.04 10.10 -5.34
N CYS A 131 -0.92 10.74 -5.06
CA CYS A 131 0.21 10.82 -5.98
C CYS A 131 1.02 9.53 -5.95
N LEU A 132 1.17 8.86 -7.09
CA LEU A 132 1.91 7.62 -7.21
C LEU A 132 3.34 7.89 -7.68
N ALA A 133 4.26 7.06 -7.18
CA ALA A 133 5.67 7.08 -7.56
C ALA A 133 5.96 6.11 -8.71
N ASP A 134 6.93 6.47 -9.53
CA ASP A 134 7.53 5.58 -10.53
C ASP A 134 8.59 4.71 -9.84
N ALA A 135 8.11 3.81 -9.00
CA ALA A 135 8.89 2.90 -8.18
C ALA A 135 8.38 1.47 -8.34
N TYR A 136 9.25 0.51 -8.10
CA TYR A 136 8.95 -0.90 -8.27
C TYR A 136 9.80 -1.78 -7.33
N ASP A 137 9.22 -2.90 -6.89
CA ASP A 137 9.93 -3.96 -6.20
C ASP A 137 9.71 -5.29 -6.92
N ILE A 138 10.75 -6.13 -6.96
CA ILE A 138 10.63 -7.53 -7.32
C ILE A 138 10.50 -8.36 -6.05
N VAL A 139 9.46 -9.17 -6.00
CA VAL A 139 9.12 -9.97 -4.83
C VAL A 139 9.13 -11.44 -5.21
N LEU A 140 9.73 -12.28 -4.37
CA LEU A 140 9.73 -13.73 -4.48
C LEU A 140 9.08 -14.34 -3.25
N ASN A 141 8.00 -15.08 -3.43
CA ASN A 141 7.29 -15.79 -2.35
C ASN A 141 6.94 -14.88 -1.15
N GLY A 142 6.64 -13.60 -1.40
CA GLY A 142 6.34 -12.62 -0.37
C GLY A 142 7.54 -11.91 0.26
N TYR A 143 8.76 -12.16 -0.24
CA TYR A 143 9.98 -11.47 0.18
C TYR A 143 10.47 -10.54 -0.91
N GLU A 144 10.72 -9.29 -0.58
CA GLU A 144 11.38 -8.35 -1.47
C GLU A 144 12.82 -8.79 -1.73
N LEU A 145 13.16 -9.00 -3.00
CA LEU A 145 14.52 -9.30 -3.45
C LEU A 145 15.31 -8.05 -3.80
N GLY A 146 14.63 -7.01 -4.21
CA GLY A 146 15.20 -5.74 -4.57
C GLY A 146 14.16 -4.82 -5.17
N GLY A 147 14.46 -3.55 -5.19
CA GLY A 147 13.58 -2.53 -5.73
C GLY A 147 14.34 -1.37 -6.31
N GLY A 148 13.62 -0.48 -6.95
CA GLY A 148 14.16 0.71 -7.54
C GLY A 148 13.09 1.75 -7.86
N SER A 149 13.57 2.92 -8.27
CA SER A 149 12.68 3.99 -8.73
C SER A 149 13.39 4.84 -9.79
N GLN A 150 12.60 5.43 -10.65
CA GLN A 150 13.09 6.51 -11.46
C GLN A 150 13.39 7.74 -10.59
N ARG A 151 14.39 8.50 -10.98
CA ARG A 151 14.76 9.75 -10.31
C ARG A 151 14.10 10.93 -10.99
N ILE A 152 13.74 11.95 -10.21
CA ILE A 152 13.35 13.23 -10.75
C ILE A 152 14.58 13.82 -11.44
N TYR A 153 14.46 14.17 -12.71
CA TYR A 153 15.50 14.82 -13.52
C TYR A 153 15.12 16.25 -13.92
N ASP A 154 13.88 16.65 -13.71
CA ASP A 154 13.38 17.99 -13.96
C ASP A 154 13.41 18.81 -12.67
N GLN A 155 14.13 19.95 -12.68
CA GLN A 155 14.26 20.80 -11.52
C GLN A 155 12.93 21.34 -11.02
N SER A 156 12.02 21.70 -11.93
CA SER A 156 10.71 22.23 -11.55
C SER A 156 9.87 21.20 -10.83
N VAL A 157 9.94 19.92 -11.25
CA VAL A 157 9.28 18.81 -10.58
C VAL A 157 9.89 18.54 -9.20
N GLN A 158 11.22 18.62 -9.10
CA GLN A 158 11.91 18.44 -7.82
C GLN A 158 11.55 19.52 -6.80
N GLU A 159 11.47 20.79 -7.22
CA GLU A 159 11.06 21.90 -6.37
C GLU A 159 9.61 21.71 -5.88
N ARG A 160 8.70 21.24 -6.74
CA ARG A 160 7.33 20.94 -6.40
C ARG A 160 7.23 19.77 -5.40
N ALA A 161 8.01 18.71 -5.60
CA ALA A 161 8.07 17.58 -4.67
C ALA A 161 8.58 18.02 -3.29
N PHE A 162 9.61 18.84 -3.20
CA PHE A 162 10.09 19.39 -1.92
C PHE A 162 9.04 20.28 -1.24
N LYS A 163 8.30 21.09 -1.99
CA LYS A 163 7.21 21.90 -1.44
C LYS A 163 6.08 21.03 -0.86
N ALA A 164 5.72 19.94 -1.55
CA ALA A 164 4.73 18.98 -1.06
C ALA A 164 5.17 18.33 0.26
N LEU A 165 6.47 18.11 0.46
CA LEU A 165 7.07 17.63 1.70
C LEU A 165 7.21 18.72 2.78
N GLY A 166 6.88 19.97 2.45
CA GLY A 166 6.96 21.10 3.40
C GLY A 166 8.35 21.65 3.64
N PHE A 167 9.32 21.37 2.75
CA PHE A 167 10.65 21.98 2.82
C PHE A 167 10.62 23.46 2.42
N THR A 168 11.34 24.28 3.18
CA THR A 168 11.64 25.66 2.78
C THR A 168 12.85 25.68 1.83
N GLN A 169 13.00 26.76 1.04
CA GLN A 169 14.16 26.90 0.14
C GLN A 169 15.49 26.85 0.90
N GLU A 170 15.57 27.47 2.07
CA GLU A 170 16.77 27.44 2.93
C GLU A 170 17.12 26.00 3.37
N GLN A 171 16.12 25.19 3.67
CA GLN A 171 16.31 23.78 4.04
C GLN A 171 16.78 22.94 2.84
N ILE A 172 16.21 23.19 1.66
CA ILE A 172 16.60 22.54 0.42
C ILE A 172 18.08 22.85 0.12
N ASP A 173 18.46 24.12 0.12
CA ASP A 173 19.82 24.56 -0.16
C ASP A 173 20.83 24.00 0.85
N ALA A 174 20.49 23.99 2.14
CA ALA A 174 21.37 23.50 3.19
C ALA A 174 21.56 21.98 3.18
N GLN A 175 20.51 21.22 2.87
CA GLN A 175 20.53 19.75 2.97
C GLN A 175 20.80 19.06 1.63
N PHE A 176 20.31 19.62 0.55
CA PHE A 176 20.30 18.97 -0.77
C PHE A 176 20.92 19.82 -1.89
N GLY A 177 21.34 21.07 -1.63
CA GLY A 177 21.83 21.99 -2.67
C GLY A 177 22.89 21.37 -3.57
N TRP A 178 23.91 20.74 -2.99
CA TRP A 178 24.97 20.04 -3.72
C TRP A 178 24.47 18.86 -4.57
N PHE A 179 23.44 18.16 -4.11
CA PHE A 179 22.89 17.00 -4.82
C PHE A 179 21.97 17.42 -5.96
N VAL A 180 21.16 18.46 -5.74
CA VAL A 180 20.31 19.04 -6.79
C VAL A 180 21.19 19.57 -7.94
N GLU A 181 22.28 20.24 -7.60
CA GLU A 181 23.26 20.72 -8.58
C GLU A 181 23.92 19.59 -9.39
N LEU A 182 24.32 18.49 -8.71
CA LEU A 182 24.94 17.31 -9.32
C LEU A 182 23.97 16.52 -10.23
N SER A 183 22.74 16.34 -9.81
CA SER A 183 21.75 15.57 -10.58
C SER A 183 21.29 16.31 -11.85
N LEU A 184 21.42 17.64 -11.87
CA LEU A 184 21.01 18.48 -13.00
C LEU A 184 22.14 18.71 -14.02
N ILE A 185 23.41 18.63 -13.62
CA ILE A 185 24.58 18.85 -14.51
C ILE A 185 24.69 17.75 -15.58
N HIS A 186 24.29 16.51 -15.28
CA HIS A 186 24.40 15.40 -16.23
C HIS A 186 23.28 15.31 -17.27
N ILE A 187 22.28 16.18 -17.20
CA ILE A 187 21.10 16.15 -18.09
C ILE A 187 21.21 17.21 -19.19
N SER A 188 22.10 18.21 -19.03
CA SER A 188 22.20 19.34 -19.94
C SER A 188 23.25 19.18 -21.07
N GLU A 189 23.98 18.07 -21.13
CA GLU A 189 24.89 17.80 -22.25
C GLU A 189 24.44 16.57 -23.05
N PRO A 190 23.79 16.76 -24.21
CA PRO A 190 23.64 15.67 -25.18
C PRO A 190 25.02 15.33 -25.75
N THR A 191 25.50 14.13 -25.46
CA THR A 191 26.61 13.49 -26.17
C THR A 191 26.19 13.09 -27.57
#